data_7a4c574c0b2e587f4e9889f98c69e55e
#
_entry.id   7a4c574c0b2e587f4e9889f98c69e55e
#
_cell.length_a   1.000
_cell.length_b   1.000
_cell.length_c   1.000
_cell.angle_alpha   90.00
_cell.angle_beta   90.00
_cell.angle_gamma   90.00
#
_symmetry.space_group_name_H-M   'P 1'
#
loop_
_entity.id
_entity.type
_entity.pdbx_description
1 polymer ?
#
loop_
_entity_poly.entity_id
_entity_poly.type
_entity_poly.pdbx_seq_one_letter_code
_entity_poly.pdbx_strand_id
1 'polypeptide(L)'
;MTHYDVVVLGAGPGGYVAAIRAAQLGLTTAIVEPKYWGGVCLNVGCIPSKALLRNAELAHIFNKEAKTFGISGEATFDFGAAFDRSRKVAEGRVAGVHFLMKKNKITELEGYGTFTGPSSMRVALNAGGTEDLTFDNAIIATGSSVRLVPGTSLSENVVTYEKQIMTRELPGSII
;
A
#
# COMPACT_ATOMS: atom_id res chain seq x y z
N MET A 1 -13.01 -23.22 13.54
CA MET A 1 -12.74 -22.81 12.15
C MET A 1 -13.89 -22.01 11.63
N THR A 2 -13.65 -20.81 11.17
CA THR A 2 -14.67 -19.97 10.52
C THR A 2 -14.69 -20.28 9.03
N HIS A 3 -15.89 -20.38 8.44
CA HIS A 3 -16.09 -20.67 7.03
C HIS A 3 -16.48 -19.42 6.25
N TYR A 4 -15.95 -19.25 5.05
CA TYR A 4 -16.26 -18.15 4.12
C TYR A 4 -16.54 -18.69 2.72
N ASP A 5 -17.45 -18.07 1.99
CA ASP A 5 -17.64 -18.39 0.56
C ASP A 5 -16.39 -18.00 -0.25
N VAL A 6 -15.76 -16.87 0.14
CA VAL A 6 -14.55 -16.39 -0.52
C VAL A 6 -13.52 -15.89 0.50
N VAL A 7 -12.29 -16.38 0.38
CA VAL A 7 -11.12 -15.82 1.06
C VAL A 7 -10.20 -15.16 0.04
N VAL A 8 -9.82 -13.90 0.31
CA VAL A 8 -8.88 -13.15 -0.53
C VAL A 8 -7.54 -13.03 0.19
N LEU A 9 -6.47 -13.51 -0.42
CA LEU A 9 -5.11 -13.41 0.11
C LEU A 9 -4.38 -12.24 -0.54
N GLY A 10 -4.15 -11.18 0.26
CA GLY A 10 -3.57 -9.91 -0.15
C GLY A 10 -4.62 -8.79 -0.29
N ALA A 11 -4.39 -7.65 0.38
CA ALA A 11 -5.27 -6.48 0.36
C ALA A 11 -4.78 -5.35 -0.55
N GLY A 12 -4.00 -5.67 -1.58
CA GLY A 12 -3.64 -4.74 -2.65
C GLY A 12 -4.83 -4.41 -3.57
N PRO A 13 -4.64 -3.58 -4.63
CA PRO A 13 -5.72 -3.17 -5.54
C PRO A 13 -6.50 -4.34 -6.16
N GLY A 14 -5.85 -5.44 -6.46
CA GLY A 14 -6.52 -6.67 -6.93
C GLY A 14 -7.39 -7.30 -5.84
N GLY A 15 -6.86 -7.37 -4.61
CA GLY A 15 -7.51 -8.07 -3.51
C GLY A 15 -8.69 -7.31 -2.91
N TYR A 16 -8.49 -6.05 -2.46
CA TYR A 16 -9.59 -5.33 -1.81
C TYR A 16 -10.77 -5.05 -2.76
N VAL A 17 -10.50 -4.84 -4.05
CA VAL A 17 -11.56 -4.68 -5.05
C VAL A 17 -12.34 -5.99 -5.24
N ALA A 18 -11.63 -7.12 -5.33
CA ALA A 18 -12.26 -8.44 -5.45
C ALA A 18 -13.10 -8.78 -4.20
N ALA A 19 -12.57 -8.52 -3.00
CA ALA A 19 -13.28 -8.75 -1.75
C ALA A 19 -14.58 -7.91 -1.65
N ILE A 20 -14.50 -6.61 -2.01
CA ILE A 20 -15.70 -5.75 -2.07
C ILE A 20 -16.73 -6.31 -3.04
N ARG A 21 -16.29 -6.74 -4.23
CA ARG A 21 -17.21 -7.26 -5.22
C ARG A 21 -17.85 -8.58 -4.78
N ALA A 22 -17.09 -9.49 -4.19
CA ALA A 22 -17.62 -10.73 -3.63
C ALA A 22 -18.70 -10.45 -2.57
N ALA A 23 -18.42 -9.56 -1.63
CA ALA A 23 -19.38 -9.17 -0.60
C ALA A 23 -20.63 -8.49 -1.17
N GLN A 24 -20.49 -7.64 -2.21
CA GLN A 24 -21.65 -7.04 -2.91
C GLN A 24 -22.53 -8.06 -3.64
N LEU A 25 -21.96 -9.21 -4.00
CA LEU A 25 -22.71 -10.34 -4.58
C LEU A 25 -23.38 -11.22 -3.51
N GLY A 26 -23.28 -10.84 -2.25
CA GLY A 26 -23.90 -11.55 -1.12
C GLY A 26 -23.05 -12.67 -0.53
N LEU A 27 -21.78 -12.79 -0.94
CA LEU A 27 -20.87 -13.83 -0.45
C LEU A 27 -20.23 -13.42 0.87
N THR A 28 -20.17 -14.34 1.83
CA THR A 28 -19.39 -14.17 3.06
C THR A 28 -17.90 -14.13 2.69
N THR A 29 -17.23 -13.03 3.04
CA THR A 29 -15.90 -12.76 2.53
C THR A 29 -14.94 -12.41 3.66
N ALA A 30 -13.73 -13.01 3.63
CA ALA A 30 -12.58 -12.58 4.42
C ALA A 30 -11.43 -12.15 3.53
N ILE A 31 -10.61 -11.23 4.02
CA ILE A 31 -9.39 -10.77 3.36
C ILE A 31 -8.23 -10.82 4.35
N VAL A 32 -7.08 -11.33 3.90
CA VAL A 32 -5.89 -11.56 4.71
C VAL A 32 -4.75 -10.71 4.17
N GLU A 33 -4.16 -9.88 5.02
CA GLU A 33 -3.03 -9.01 4.64
C GLU A 33 -2.06 -8.84 5.81
N PRO A 34 -0.76 -9.14 5.64
CA PRO A 34 0.19 -9.03 6.74
C PRO A 34 0.72 -7.61 6.97
N LYS A 35 0.69 -6.71 5.96
CA LYS A 35 1.47 -5.47 6.05
C LYS A 35 0.80 -4.23 5.46
N TYR A 36 0.40 -4.29 4.20
CA TYR A 36 0.01 -3.10 3.44
C TYR A 36 -1.45 -3.14 2.99
N TRP A 37 -2.36 -2.72 3.83
CA TRP A 37 -3.76 -2.51 3.45
C TRP A 37 -3.86 -1.47 2.34
N GLY A 38 -4.46 -1.85 1.21
CA GLY A 38 -4.41 -1.09 -0.04
C GLY A 38 -3.17 -1.38 -0.90
N GLY A 39 -2.27 -2.27 -0.44
CA GLY A 39 -1.10 -2.76 -1.14
C GLY A 39 0.02 -1.73 -1.27
N VAL A 40 1.02 -2.09 -2.05
CA VAL A 40 2.17 -1.22 -2.39
C VAL A 40 1.68 0.13 -2.95
N CYS A 41 0.66 0.13 -3.80
CA CYS A 41 0.17 1.35 -4.45
C CYS A 41 -0.21 2.45 -3.44
N LEU A 42 -0.99 2.13 -2.41
CA LEU A 42 -1.43 3.12 -1.43
C LEU A 42 -0.33 3.50 -0.44
N ASN A 43 0.50 2.53 -0.05
CA ASN A 43 1.42 2.71 1.06
C ASN A 43 2.79 3.25 0.64
N VAL A 44 3.41 2.65 -0.37
CA VAL A 44 4.80 2.93 -0.78
C VAL A 44 4.98 3.06 -2.29
N GLY A 45 3.90 3.22 -3.03
CA GLY A 45 3.92 3.27 -4.50
C GLY A 45 3.18 4.49 -5.07
N CYS A 46 2.07 4.23 -5.75
CA CYS A 46 1.34 5.20 -6.59
C CYS A 46 0.96 6.48 -5.84
N ILE A 47 0.36 6.35 -4.67
CA ILE A 47 -0.21 7.49 -3.94
C ILE A 47 0.88 8.40 -3.37
N PRO A 48 1.84 7.90 -2.57
CA PRO A 48 2.91 8.77 -2.07
C PRO A 48 3.78 9.35 -3.20
N SER A 49 4.05 8.58 -4.27
CA SER A 49 4.80 9.10 -5.42
C SER A 49 4.11 10.30 -6.07
N LYS A 50 2.80 10.19 -6.35
CA LYS A 50 2.03 11.29 -6.94
C LYS A 50 1.93 12.49 -5.99
N ALA A 51 1.84 12.25 -4.69
CA ALA A 51 1.87 13.33 -3.70
C ALA A 51 3.20 14.07 -3.71
N LEU A 52 4.34 13.36 -3.78
CA LEU A 52 5.67 13.96 -3.88
C LEU A 52 5.91 14.64 -5.24
N LEU A 53 5.50 14.01 -6.34
CA LEU A 53 5.59 14.61 -7.68
C LEU A 53 4.84 15.94 -7.77
N ARG A 54 3.65 16.05 -7.13
CA ARG A 54 2.92 17.34 -7.09
C ARG A 54 3.70 18.41 -6.33
N ASN A 55 4.40 18.06 -5.25
CA ASN A 55 5.28 19.01 -4.56
C ASN A 55 6.48 19.41 -5.44
N ALA A 56 7.09 18.45 -6.14
CA ALA A 56 8.18 18.72 -7.06
C ALA A 56 7.76 19.63 -8.22
N GLU A 57 6.58 19.41 -8.80
CA GLU A 57 5.99 20.27 -9.83
C GLU A 57 5.80 21.71 -9.34
N LEU A 58 5.26 21.91 -8.14
CA LEU A 58 5.12 23.23 -7.57
C LEU A 58 6.48 23.91 -7.36
N ALA A 59 7.47 23.18 -6.84
CA ALA A 59 8.82 23.69 -6.67
C ALA A 59 9.45 24.09 -8.03
N HIS A 60 9.24 23.28 -9.07
CA HIS A 60 9.70 23.58 -10.42
C HIS A 60 9.05 24.86 -10.97
N ILE A 61 7.73 24.98 -10.87
CA ILE A 61 6.99 26.19 -11.32
C ILE A 61 7.56 27.44 -10.63
N PHE A 62 7.68 27.43 -9.30
CA PHE A 62 8.22 28.57 -8.56
C PHE A 62 9.67 28.92 -8.93
N ASN A 63 10.53 27.93 -9.12
CA ASN A 63 11.94 28.16 -9.39
C ASN A 63 12.23 28.48 -10.86
N LYS A 64 11.44 27.97 -11.81
CA LYS A 64 11.77 28.02 -13.23
C LYS A 64 10.74 28.75 -14.08
N GLU A 65 9.46 28.73 -13.68
CA GLU A 65 8.36 29.18 -14.50
C GLU A 65 7.53 30.30 -13.86
N ALA A 66 7.94 30.81 -12.70
CA ALA A 66 7.19 31.81 -11.94
C ALA A 66 6.75 33.00 -12.78
N LYS A 67 7.65 33.55 -13.60
CA LYS A 67 7.36 34.70 -14.49
C LYS A 67 6.25 34.38 -15.48
N THR A 68 6.22 33.17 -16.05
CA THR A 68 5.22 32.73 -17.03
C THR A 68 3.82 32.73 -16.42
N PHE A 69 3.72 32.39 -15.13
CA PHE A 69 2.46 32.35 -14.39
C PHE A 69 2.14 33.64 -13.61
N GLY A 70 2.93 34.72 -13.82
CA GLY A 70 2.74 35.97 -13.11
C GLY A 70 3.00 35.90 -11.60
N ILE A 71 3.80 34.94 -11.16
CA ILE A 71 4.14 34.73 -9.75
C ILE A 71 5.39 35.56 -9.42
N SER A 72 5.33 36.35 -8.37
CA SER A 72 6.44 37.19 -7.87
C SER A 72 6.79 36.80 -6.44
N GLY A 73 8.04 37.00 -6.03
CA GLY A 73 8.54 36.72 -4.68
C GLY A 73 9.47 35.50 -4.65
N GLU A 74 9.95 35.19 -3.46
CA GLU A 74 10.81 34.02 -3.18
C GLU A 74 10.01 32.95 -2.47
N ALA A 75 10.30 31.70 -2.79
CA ALA A 75 9.72 30.56 -2.12
C ALA A 75 10.82 29.63 -1.58
N THR A 76 10.63 29.15 -0.36
CA THR A 76 11.44 28.09 0.23
C THR A 76 10.68 26.77 0.20
N PHE A 77 11.38 25.67 -0.02
CA PHE A 77 10.79 24.35 -0.12
C PHE A 77 11.36 23.43 0.97
N ASP A 78 10.47 22.91 1.79
CA ASP A 78 10.78 21.93 2.82
C ASP A 78 10.36 20.53 2.34
N PHE A 79 11.35 19.69 2.03
CA PHE A 79 11.09 18.31 1.63
C PHE A 79 10.49 17.49 2.78
N GLY A 80 10.89 17.75 4.02
CA GLY A 80 10.33 17.08 5.19
C GLY A 80 8.82 17.28 5.28
N ALA A 81 8.35 18.51 5.08
CA ALA A 81 6.92 18.82 5.03
C ALA A 81 6.22 18.16 3.83
N ALA A 82 6.87 18.10 2.67
CA ALA A 82 6.35 17.40 1.50
C ALA A 82 6.23 15.88 1.75
N PHE A 83 7.23 15.29 2.39
CA PHE A 83 7.21 13.90 2.81
C PHE A 83 6.06 13.63 3.78
N ASP A 84 5.94 14.40 4.86
CA ASP A 84 4.90 14.24 5.87
C ASP A 84 3.49 14.34 5.23
N ARG A 85 3.30 15.30 4.30
CA ARG A 85 2.08 15.37 3.50
C ARG A 85 1.84 14.10 2.69
N SER A 86 2.87 13.54 2.06
CA SER A 86 2.74 12.31 1.25
C SER A 86 2.27 11.13 2.11
N ARG A 87 2.78 11.01 3.34
CA ARG A 87 2.36 9.99 4.31
C ARG A 87 0.91 10.17 4.73
N LYS A 88 0.52 11.38 5.09
CA LYS A 88 -0.86 11.70 5.47
C LYS A 88 -1.86 11.38 4.35
N VAL A 89 -1.50 11.65 3.10
CA VAL A 89 -2.35 11.28 1.94
C VAL A 89 -2.47 9.77 1.79
N ALA A 90 -1.37 9.03 1.94
CA ALA A 90 -1.36 7.57 1.89
C ALA A 90 -2.22 6.95 3.01
N GLU A 91 -2.02 7.38 4.25
CA GLU A 91 -2.79 6.95 5.42
C GLU A 91 -4.29 7.17 5.26
N GLY A 92 -4.68 8.34 4.73
CA GLY A 92 -6.08 8.63 4.45
C GLY A 92 -6.70 7.67 3.41
N ARG A 93 -5.91 7.17 2.45
CA ARG A 93 -6.38 6.16 1.48
C ARG A 93 -6.49 4.78 2.10
N VAL A 94 -5.55 4.40 2.94
CA VAL A 94 -5.59 3.14 3.71
C VAL A 94 -6.83 3.11 4.61
N ALA A 95 -7.07 4.18 5.36
CA ALA A 95 -8.29 4.32 6.17
C ALA A 95 -9.57 4.18 5.33
N GLY A 96 -9.55 4.67 4.08
CA GLY A 96 -10.64 4.47 3.12
C GLY A 96 -10.86 3.00 2.75
N VAL A 97 -9.80 2.20 2.62
CA VAL A 97 -9.92 0.75 2.39
C VAL A 97 -10.58 0.06 3.58
N HIS A 98 -10.12 0.30 4.80
CA HIS A 98 -10.73 -0.25 6.03
C HIS A 98 -12.21 0.14 6.16
N PHE A 99 -12.53 1.42 5.86
CA PHE A 99 -13.93 1.86 5.82
C PHE A 99 -14.77 1.02 4.83
N LEU A 100 -14.24 0.73 3.64
CA LEU A 100 -14.93 -0.07 2.63
C LEU A 100 -15.08 -1.54 3.06
N MET A 101 -14.05 -2.12 3.72
CA MET A 101 -14.15 -3.46 4.29
C MET A 101 -15.29 -3.52 5.30
N LYS A 102 -15.29 -2.62 6.28
CA LYS A 102 -16.33 -2.52 7.31
C LYS A 102 -17.72 -2.28 6.71
N LYS A 103 -17.84 -1.36 5.74
CA LYS A 103 -19.11 -1.04 5.07
C LYS A 103 -19.72 -2.27 4.39
N ASN A 104 -18.89 -3.12 3.79
CA ASN A 104 -19.32 -4.32 3.08
C ASN A 104 -19.32 -5.57 3.98
N LYS A 105 -19.08 -5.43 5.29
CA LYS A 105 -19.05 -6.53 6.28
C LYS A 105 -18.02 -7.62 5.94
N ILE A 106 -16.89 -7.22 5.35
CA ILE A 106 -15.77 -8.10 5.03
C ILE A 106 -14.93 -8.29 6.30
N THR A 107 -14.60 -9.54 6.62
CA THR A 107 -13.71 -9.84 7.74
C THR A 107 -12.26 -9.53 7.37
N GLU A 108 -11.63 -8.62 8.10
CA GLU A 108 -10.22 -8.27 7.96
C GLU A 108 -9.37 -9.13 8.89
N LEU A 109 -8.36 -9.79 8.33
CA LEU A 109 -7.40 -10.60 9.07
C LEU A 109 -5.99 -10.04 8.83
N GLU A 110 -5.49 -9.35 9.83
CA GLU A 110 -4.14 -8.80 9.80
C GLU A 110 -3.12 -9.90 10.13
N GLY A 111 -2.54 -10.51 9.11
CA GLY A 111 -1.63 -11.62 9.29
C GLY A 111 -1.17 -12.27 7.99
N TYR A 112 -0.32 -13.27 8.14
CA TYR A 112 0.24 -14.03 7.03
C TYR A 112 -0.57 -15.32 6.81
N GLY A 113 -1.23 -15.43 5.66
CA GLY A 113 -2.03 -16.59 5.29
C GLY A 113 -1.19 -17.68 4.61
N THR A 114 -1.40 -18.92 5.02
CA THR A 114 -0.78 -20.13 4.43
C THR A 114 -1.86 -21.15 4.14
N PHE A 115 -1.97 -21.63 2.93
CA PHE A 115 -2.86 -22.75 2.59
C PHE A 115 -2.44 -24.02 3.32
N THR A 116 -3.39 -24.65 4.01
CA THR A 116 -3.21 -25.93 4.72
C THR A 116 -3.89 -27.09 4.00
N GLY A 117 -4.68 -26.78 2.95
CA GLY A 117 -5.37 -27.73 2.11
C GLY A 117 -6.07 -27.03 0.95
N PRO A 118 -6.78 -27.76 0.10
CA PRO A 118 -7.46 -27.18 -1.08
C PRO A 118 -8.49 -26.10 -0.76
N SER A 119 -9.13 -26.20 0.41
CA SER A 119 -10.16 -25.27 0.88
C SER A 119 -9.94 -24.84 2.34
N SER A 120 -8.69 -24.79 2.79
CA SER A 120 -8.33 -24.38 4.14
C SER A 120 -7.08 -23.51 4.17
N MET A 121 -7.05 -22.57 5.11
CA MET A 121 -5.93 -21.64 5.32
C MET A 121 -5.70 -21.44 6.81
N ARG A 122 -4.45 -21.32 7.20
CA ARG A 122 -4.03 -20.82 8.51
C ARG A 122 -3.48 -19.42 8.37
N VAL A 123 -3.96 -18.50 9.20
CA VAL A 123 -3.47 -17.12 9.29
C VAL A 123 -2.67 -16.98 10.58
N ALA A 124 -1.39 -16.66 10.45
CA ALA A 124 -0.56 -16.22 11.57
C ALA A 124 -0.82 -14.74 11.79
N LEU A 125 -1.54 -14.39 12.87
CA LEU A 125 -1.97 -13.03 13.14
C LEU A 125 -0.80 -12.15 13.61
N ASN A 126 -0.74 -10.92 13.14
CA ASN A 126 0.26 -9.93 13.55
C ASN A 126 0.19 -9.63 15.06
N ALA A 127 -1.00 -9.69 15.66
CA ALA A 127 -1.21 -9.54 17.10
C ALA A 127 -0.80 -10.76 17.93
N GLY A 128 -0.36 -11.83 17.27
CA GLY A 128 -0.02 -13.12 17.88
C GLY A 128 -1.16 -14.13 17.79
N GLY A 129 -0.80 -15.41 17.84
CA GLY A 129 -1.73 -16.50 17.66
C GLY A 129 -1.98 -16.87 16.20
N THR A 130 -2.91 -17.80 16.00
CA THR A 130 -3.29 -18.29 14.67
C THR A 130 -4.80 -18.41 14.55
N GLU A 131 -5.33 -18.20 13.35
CA GLU A 131 -6.72 -18.46 13.00
C GLU A 131 -6.80 -19.43 11.82
N ASP A 132 -7.56 -20.49 11.97
CA ASP A 132 -7.79 -21.48 10.91
C ASP A 132 -9.15 -21.20 10.24
N LEU A 133 -9.11 -21.09 8.90
CA LEU A 133 -10.26 -20.80 8.04
C LEU A 133 -10.54 -21.95 7.09
N THR A 134 -11.80 -22.07 6.70
CA THR A 134 -12.22 -22.85 5.53
C THR A 134 -12.94 -21.96 4.55
N PHE A 135 -12.96 -22.33 3.26
CA PHE A 135 -13.58 -21.53 2.22
C PHE A 135 -13.98 -22.40 1.04
N ASP A 136 -14.97 -21.91 0.27
CA ASP A 136 -15.35 -22.53 -1.01
C ASP A 136 -14.39 -22.11 -2.13
N ASN A 137 -14.00 -20.82 -2.14
CA ASN A 137 -13.12 -20.25 -3.15
C ASN A 137 -12.04 -19.37 -2.53
N ALA A 138 -10.85 -19.33 -3.14
CA ALA A 138 -9.78 -18.43 -2.76
C ALA A 138 -9.33 -17.57 -3.94
N ILE A 139 -9.08 -16.29 -3.68
CA ILE A 139 -8.47 -15.35 -4.64
C ILE A 139 -7.08 -15.02 -4.15
N ILE A 140 -6.06 -15.37 -4.93
CA ILE A 140 -4.64 -15.07 -4.63
C ILE A 140 -4.28 -13.74 -5.29
N ALA A 141 -4.09 -12.71 -4.46
CA ALA A 141 -3.77 -11.34 -4.89
C ALA A 141 -2.58 -10.77 -4.11
N THR A 142 -1.56 -11.60 -3.88
CA THR A 142 -0.41 -11.33 -3.01
C THR A 142 0.57 -10.28 -3.53
N GLY A 143 0.39 -9.81 -4.76
CA GLY A 143 1.24 -8.78 -5.37
C GLY A 143 2.61 -9.31 -5.78
N SER A 144 3.62 -8.46 -5.64
CA SER A 144 4.99 -8.74 -6.05
C SER A 144 6.00 -8.10 -5.10
N SER A 145 7.21 -8.60 -5.09
CA SER A 145 8.35 -8.06 -4.36
C SER A 145 9.41 -7.52 -5.32
N VAL A 146 10.31 -6.67 -4.78
CA VAL A 146 11.44 -6.15 -5.56
C VAL A 146 12.38 -7.29 -5.94
N ARG A 147 12.69 -7.39 -7.23
CA ARG A 147 13.75 -8.26 -7.74
C ARG A 147 14.99 -7.43 -7.97
N LEU A 148 16.06 -7.73 -7.24
CA LEU A 148 17.34 -7.07 -7.44
C LEU A 148 17.98 -7.48 -8.77
N VAL A 149 18.70 -6.54 -9.39
CA VAL A 149 19.53 -6.84 -10.57
C VAL A 149 20.63 -7.82 -10.15
N PRO A 150 20.89 -8.89 -10.91
CA PRO A 150 21.98 -9.82 -10.60
C PRO A 150 23.31 -9.11 -10.39
N GLY A 151 24.02 -9.47 -9.33
CA GLY A 151 25.28 -8.84 -8.96
C GLY A 151 25.16 -7.57 -8.11
N THR A 152 23.92 -7.09 -7.83
CA THR A 152 23.71 -5.98 -6.89
C THR A 152 23.35 -6.49 -5.51
N SER A 153 23.80 -5.77 -4.49
CA SER A 153 23.44 -6.01 -3.10
C SER A 153 22.92 -4.73 -2.47
N LEU A 154 21.92 -4.82 -1.61
CA LEU A 154 21.44 -3.68 -0.84
C LEU A 154 22.51 -3.22 0.14
N SER A 155 22.64 -1.91 0.30
CA SER A 155 23.56 -1.27 1.23
C SER A 155 22.94 0.02 1.77
N GLU A 156 23.72 0.82 2.46
CA GLU A 156 23.28 2.16 2.88
C GLU A 156 22.93 3.05 1.68
N ASN A 157 23.70 2.95 0.59
CA ASN A 157 23.56 3.78 -0.61
C ASN A 157 22.89 3.07 -1.80
N VAL A 158 22.68 1.74 -1.72
CA VAL A 158 21.93 0.98 -2.74
C VAL A 158 20.64 0.51 -2.13
N VAL A 159 19.55 1.18 -2.48
CA VAL A 159 18.26 1.02 -1.83
C VAL A 159 17.16 0.64 -2.81
N THR A 160 16.09 0.04 -2.30
CA THR A 160 14.86 -0.15 -3.10
C THR A 160 14.00 1.11 -3.08
N TYR A 161 13.04 1.16 -4.01
CA TYR A 161 12.05 2.26 -4.03
C TYR A 161 11.28 2.37 -2.71
N GLU A 162 11.00 1.25 -2.04
CA GLU A 162 10.31 1.27 -0.75
C GLU A 162 11.08 2.05 0.32
N LYS A 163 12.38 1.78 0.43
CA LYS A 163 13.24 2.51 1.38
C LYS A 163 13.29 3.99 1.01
N GLN A 164 13.51 4.30 -0.29
CA GLN A 164 13.66 5.68 -0.73
C GLN A 164 12.39 6.51 -0.52
N ILE A 165 11.22 5.97 -0.85
CA ILE A 165 9.95 6.71 -0.71
C ILE A 165 9.53 6.90 0.75
N MET A 166 10.12 6.11 1.67
CA MET A 166 9.92 6.20 3.11
C MET A 166 11.03 7.00 3.82
N THR A 167 11.94 7.61 3.07
CA THR A 167 13.01 8.43 3.63
C THR A 167 12.58 9.89 3.63
N ARG A 168 12.65 10.52 4.80
CA ARG A 168 12.23 11.92 5.03
C ARG A 168 13.27 12.94 4.58
N GLU A 169 14.46 12.51 4.28
CA GLU A 169 15.58 13.35 3.87
C GLU A 169 15.87 13.17 2.38
N LEU A 170 16.19 14.27 1.70
CA LEU A 170 16.67 14.22 0.32
C LEU A 170 18.15 13.82 0.32
N PRO A 171 18.54 12.82 -0.48
CA PRO A 171 19.95 12.57 -0.72
C PRO A 171 20.59 13.74 -1.49
N GLY A 172 21.89 13.97 -1.28
CA GLY A 172 22.62 15.01 -2.02
C GLY A 172 22.70 14.74 -3.52
N SER A 173 22.64 13.48 -3.91
CA SER A 173 22.53 13.01 -5.30
C SER A 173 21.82 11.65 -5.36
N ILE A 174 21.18 11.36 -6.48
CA ILE A 174 20.55 10.07 -6.76
C ILE A 174 20.83 9.67 -8.21
N ILE A 175 21.09 8.38 -8.43
CA ILE A 175 21.36 7.79 -9.73
C ILE A 175 20.28 6.74 -10.03
#